data_163a5b76abdbbfc544ca5fd4d015e2f3
#
_entry.id   163a5b76abdbbfc544ca5fd4d015e2f3
#
_cell.length_a   1.000
_cell.length_b   1.000
_cell.length_c   1.000
_cell.angle_alpha   90.00
_cell.angle_beta   90.00
_cell.angle_gamma   90.00
#
_symmetry.space_group_name_H-M   'P 1'
#
loop_
_entity.id
_entity.type
_entity.pdbx_description
1 polymer ?
#
loop_
_entity_poly.entity_id
_entity_poly.type
_entity_poly.pdbx_seq_one_letter_code
_entity_poly.pdbx_strand_id
1 'polypeptide(L)'
;IVREEVGRTEITVTGNTEGMESTTDEGIECSSWTEAEELIGENILEPTFIPEGYELKSLLLQNSDARKVIVGRYENIDGYFIKFRVNIYQEEYKKDAIQYGTDWYILSEKLSGSNVQFYRKEDMYEAFFSKGKCTYSIITNDQIETLKKIVIGMIETK
;
A
#
# COMPACT_ATOMS: atom_id res chain seq x y z
N ILE A 1 10.06 -0.06 -12.91
CA ILE A 1 10.05 -0.06 -12.36
C ILE A 1 10.13 0.13 -11.49
N VAL A 2 9.97 0.38 -11.08
CA VAL A 2 10.11 0.55 -10.16
C VAL A 2 10.36 0.18 -9.37
N ARG A 3 10.80 0.17 -8.87
CA ARG A 3 11.03 -0.22 -8.10
C ARG A 3 11.62 -0.06 -6.94
N GLU A 4 11.74 0.55 -6.28
CA GLU A 4 12.34 0.69 -5.15
C GLU A 4 11.68 0.11 -4.07
N GLU A 5 10.60 -0.39 -4.28
CA GLU A 5 9.85 -1.01 -3.25
C GLU A 5 10.26 -2.42 -3.10
N VAL A 6 10.06 -2.94 -1.92
CA VAL A 6 10.37 -4.31 -1.63
C VAL A 6 9.51 -5.19 -2.50
N GLY A 7 10.09 -6.09 -3.19
CA GLY A 7 9.36 -7.06 -3.94
C GLY A 7 8.78 -6.60 -5.24
N ARG A 8 8.95 -5.32 -5.63
CA ARG A 8 8.34 -4.87 -6.83
C ARG A 8 9.25 -4.19 -7.70
N THR A 9 8.96 -4.29 -8.84
CA THR A 9 9.57 -3.44 -9.70
C THR A 9 8.56 -2.63 -10.37
N GLU A 10 7.84 -2.37 -10.40
CA GLU A 10 6.74 -1.79 -10.74
C GLU A 10 6.26 -1.45 -11.43
N ILE A 11 5.88 -1.80 -11.70
CA ILE A 11 5.29 -1.73 -12.19
C ILE A 11 4.75 -1.24 -12.61
N THR A 12 4.75 -1.30 -13.09
CA THR A 12 4.43 -0.74 -13.45
C THR A 12 4.16 -0.31 -13.87
N VAL A 13 4.05 -0.28 -14.46
CA VAL A 13 4.00 0.29 -14.77
C VAL A 13 4.05 0.79 -15.15
N THR A 14 4.01 0.75 -15.67
CA THR A 14 4.19 1.41 -15.92
C THR A 14 4.37 1.93 -16.23
N GLY A 15 4.43 1.92 -16.74
CA GLY A 15 4.74 2.66 -16.98
C GLY A 15 4.97 3.22 -16.94
N ASN A 16 4.81 3.21 -17.36
CA ASN A 16 5.15 3.93 -17.32
C ASN A 16 5.41 4.46 -17.01
N THR A 17 5.27 4.39 -17.17
CA THR A 17 5.55 5.05 -16.84
C THR A 17 5.79 5.53 -16.45
N GLU A 18 5.64 5.37 -16.69
CA GLU A 18 5.86 6.00 -16.32
C GLU A 18 5.81 6.77 -15.97
N GLY A 19 5.71 6.81 -16.34
CA GLY A 19 5.65 7.67 -16.05
C GLY A 19 5.39 8.38 -15.82
N MET A 20 5.20 8.41 -15.97
CA MET A 20 4.94 9.05 -15.83
C MET A 20 4.81 9.79 -15.46
N GLU A 21 4.75 9.88 -15.35
CA GLU A 21 4.53 10.54 -15.12
C GLU A 21 4.46 11.35 -14.64
N SER A 22 4.52 11.69 -14.63
CA SER A 22 4.48 12.48 -14.34
C SER A 22 4.24 13.25 -13.98
N THR A 23 4.15 13.49 -13.95
CA THR A 23 4.13 14.29 -13.88
C THR A 23 3.94 15.15 -13.21
N THR A 24 4.19 15.26 -13.43
CA THR A 24 3.91 16.32 -12.99
C THR A 24 3.02 16.42 -11.92
N ASP A 25 2.36 15.58 -11.59
CA ASP A 25 1.39 15.61 -10.55
C ASP A 25 2.04 15.53 -9.22
N GLU A 26 1.92 16.59 -8.47
CA GLU A 26 2.55 16.64 -7.18
C GLU A 26 1.74 16.00 -6.11
N GLY A 27 0.48 15.73 -6.38
CA GLY A 27 -0.35 15.13 -5.39
C GLY A 27 -1.00 16.15 -4.47
N ILE A 28 -2.00 15.69 -3.76
CA ILE A 28 -2.73 16.48 -2.78
C ILE A 28 -2.39 15.95 -1.42
N GLU A 29 -1.89 16.81 -0.56
CA GLU A 29 -1.56 16.39 0.79
C GLU A 29 -2.84 16.35 1.62
N CYS A 30 -3.06 15.23 2.29
CA CYS A 30 -4.24 15.03 3.12
C CYS A 30 -3.83 14.97 4.58
N SER A 31 -4.71 15.41 5.45
CA SER A 31 -4.44 15.40 6.88
C SER A 31 -4.93 14.13 7.54
N SER A 32 -5.80 13.36 6.89
CA SER A 32 -6.34 12.15 7.47
C SER A 32 -6.81 11.23 6.38
N TRP A 33 -6.96 9.96 6.73
CA TRP A 33 -7.50 8.99 5.80
C TRP A 33 -8.93 9.33 5.40
N THR A 34 -9.71 9.89 6.34
CA THR A 34 -11.06 10.30 6.02
C THR A 34 -11.07 11.36 4.94
N GLU A 35 -10.17 12.33 5.03
CA GLU A 35 -10.10 13.35 4.01
C GLU A 35 -9.73 12.75 2.66
N ALA A 36 -8.79 11.82 2.65
CA ALA A 36 -8.40 11.17 1.40
C ALA A 36 -9.57 10.42 0.78
N GLU A 37 -10.33 9.71 1.61
CA GLU A 37 -11.50 8.98 1.13
C GLU A 37 -12.52 9.93 0.52
N GLU A 38 -12.75 11.05 1.17
CA GLU A 38 -13.72 12.00 0.66
C GLU A 38 -13.30 12.57 -0.69
N LEU A 39 -12.01 12.84 -0.84
CA LEU A 39 -11.50 13.37 -2.09
C LEU A 39 -11.57 12.36 -3.21
N ILE A 40 -11.38 11.08 -2.88
CA ILE A 40 -11.44 10.04 -3.88
C ILE A 40 -12.87 9.72 -4.28
N GLY A 41 -13.77 9.75 -3.32
CA GLY A 41 -15.15 9.36 -3.56
C GLY A 41 -15.36 7.86 -3.58
N GLU A 42 -14.44 7.10 -2.99
CA GLU A 42 -14.52 5.65 -2.94
C GLU A 42 -14.26 5.19 -1.54
N ASN A 43 -14.83 4.05 -1.18
CA ASN A 43 -14.53 3.43 0.10
C ASN A 43 -13.26 2.66 -0.02
N ILE A 44 -12.33 2.93 0.88
CA ILE A 44 -11.08 2.18 0.94
C ILE A 44 -10.91 1.67 2.35
N LEU A 45 -10.07 0.66 2.49
CA LEU A 45 -9.70 0.17 3.80
C LEU A 45 -8.61 1.07 4.35
N GLU A 46 -8.78 1.53 5.57
CA GLU A 46 -7.78 2.37 6.19
C GLU A 46 -7.24 1.66 7.41
N PRO A 47 -6.03 2.02 7.84
CA PRO A 47 -5.48 1.36 9.01
C PRO A 47 -6.25 1.75 10.24
N THR A 48 -6.67 0.75 11.00
CA THR A 48 -7.32 0.98 12.28
C THR A 48 -6.42 0.59 13.44
N PHE A 49 -5.35 -0.13 13.15
CA PHE A 49 -4.34 -0.45 14.15
C PHE A 49 -3.02 0.09 13.68
N ILE A 50 -2.45 1.00 14.44
CA ILE A 50 -1.10 1.49 14.21
C ILE A 50 -0.40 1.33 15.55
N PRO A 51 0.79 0.71 15.59
CA PRO A 51 1.45 0.51 16.88
C PRO A 51 1.72 1.83 17.58
N GLU A 52 1.74 1.75 18.89
CA GLU A 52 1.99 2.92 19.70
C GLU A 52 3.33 3.53 19.33
N GLY A 53 3.41 4.86 19.31
CA GLY A 53 4.64 5.55 19.00
C GLY A 53 4.82 5.95 17.57
N TYR A 54 4.01 5.42 16.66
CA TYR A 54 4.06 5.82 15.26
C TYR A 54 3.19 7.04 15.03
N GLU A 55 3.67 7.93 14.19
CA GLU A 55 2.93 9.14 13.81
C GLU A 55 2.82 9.21 12.30
N LEU A 56 1.69 9.69 11.83
CA LEU A 56 1.50 9.88 10.40
C LEU A 56 2.32 11.08 9.94
N LYS A 57 3.27 10.83 9.06
CA LYS A 57 4.17 11.88 8.59
C LYS A 57 3.72 12.47 7.27
N SER A 58 3.10 11.69 6.41
CA SER A 58 2.61 12.20 5.14
C SER A 58 1.51 11.30 4.63
N LEU A 59 0.59 11.90 3.89
CA LEU A 59 -0.50 11.18 3.27
C LEU A 59 -0.84 11.94 2.00
N LEU A 60 -0.48 11.34 0.85
CA LEU A 60 -0.59 12.01 -0.43
C LEU A 60 -1.55 11.26 -1.32
N LEU A 61 -2.41 12.01 -2.00
CA LEU A 61 -3.32 11.47 -3.00
C LEU A 61 -2.86 11.95 -4.36
N GLN A 62 -2.62 11.01 -5.26
CA GLN A 62 -2.20 11.32 -6.62
C GLN A 62 -3.23 10.78 -7.59
N ASN A 63 -3.54 11.56 -8.62
CA ASN A 63 -4.47 11.17 -9.64
C ASN A 63 -3.73 10.94 -10.93
N SER A 64 -4.10 9.90 -11.63
CA SER A 64 -3.66 9.72 -13.00
C SER A 64 -4.88 9.23 -13.78
N ASP A 65 -4.71 9.13 -15.10
CA ASP A 65 -5.83 8.70 -15.93
C ASP A 65 -6.27 7.29 -15.62
N ALA A 66 -5.32 6.44 -15.26
CA ALA A 66 -5.62 5.02 -15.10
C ALA A 66 -6.08 4.70 -13.70
N ARG A 67 -5.60 5.44 -12.71
CA ARG A 67 -5.90 5.08 -11.35
C ARG A 67 -5.56 6.24 -10.42
N LYS A 68 -6.07 6.14 -9.21
CA LYS A 68 -5.69 7.03 -8.13
C LYS A 68 -4.80 6.27 -7.16
N VAL A 69 -3.88 6.96 -6.54
CA VAL A 69 -2.93 6.33 -5.64
C VAL A 69 -2.86 7.16 -4.37
N ILE A 70 -2.94 6.47 -3.23
CA ILE A 70 -2.70 7.09 -1.94
C ILE A 70 -1.43 6.50 -1.37
N VAL A 71 -0.53 7.36 -0.91
CA VAL A 71 0.68 6.92 -0.26
C VAL A 71 0.73 7.55 1.12
N GLY A 72 0.75 6.72 2.15
CA GLY A 72 0.83 7.20 3.51
C GLY A 72 2.07 6.66 4.19
N ARG A 73 2.67 7.46 5.06
CA ARG A 73 3.87 7.03 5.74
C ARG A 73 3.79 7.41 7.20
N TYR A 74 4.01 6.41 8.04
CA TYR A 74 4.12 6.57 9.49
C TYR A 74 5.55 6.30 9.90
N GLU A 75 6.01 7.00 10.93
CA GLU A 75 7.35 6.79 11.46
C GLU A 75 7.32 6.90 12.97
N ASN A 76 8.24 6.20 13.60
CA ASN A 76 8.40 6.35 15.03
C ASN A 76 9.79 6.89 15.34
N ILE A 77 10.02 7.19 16.60
CA ILE A 77 11.24 7.86 17.01
C ILE A 77 12.47 6.96 16.84
N ASP A 78 12.26 5.65 16.78
CA ASP A 78 13.37 4.71 16.69
C ASP A 78 13.80 4.42 15.26
N GLY A 79 13.20 5.07 14.28
CA GLY A 79 13.58 4.88 12.89
C GLY A 79 12.79 3.82 12.16
N TYR A 80 11.79 3.26 12.79
CA TYR A 80 10.91 2.33 12.07
C TYR A 80 9.86 3.10 11.31
N PHE A 81 9.41 2.52 10.20
CA PHE A 81 8.39 3.15 9.38
C PHE A 81 7.35 2.14 8.93
N ILE A 82 6.20 2.65 8.55
CA ILE A 82 5.14 1.86 7.91
C ILE A 82 4.66 2.69 6.74
N LYS A 83 4.75 2.12 5.54
CA LYS A 83 4.35 2.83 4.34
C LYS A 83 3.18 2.09 3.73
N PHE A 84 2.11 2.85 3.46
CA PHE A 84 0.91 2.32 2.84
C PHE A 84 0.82 2.83 1.42
N ARG A 85 0.46 1.95 0.51
CA ARG A 85 0.19 2.35 -0.86
C ARG A 85 -1.11 1.70 -1.28
N VAL A 86 -2.08 2.54 -1.62
CA VAL A 86 -3.39 2.09 -2.04
C VAL A 86 -3.57 2.52 -3.48
N ASN A 87 -3.80 1.57 -4.36
CA ASN A 87 -4.12 1.87 -5.76
C ASN A 87 -5.61 1.65 -5.95
N ILE A 88 -6.29 2.65 -6.49
CA ILE A 88 -7.73 2.59 -6.74
C ILE A 88 -7.92 2.62 -8.25
N TYR A 89 -8.43 1.53 -8.80
CA TYR A 89 -8.63 1.38 -10.23
C TYR A 89 -10.07 1.70 -10.59
N GLN A 90 -10.32 1.96 -11.85
CA GLN A 90 -11.67 2.26 -12.28
C GLN A 90 -12.56 1.04 -12.27
N GLU A 91 -11.97 -0.13 -12.48
CA GLU A 91 -12.72 -1.38 -12.47
C GLU A 91 -12.12 -2.31 -11.46
N GLU A 92 -12.86 -3.34 -11.14
CA GLU A 92 -12.38 -4.30 -10.16
C GLU A 92 -11.03 -4.84 -10.58
N TYR A 93 -10.11 -4.90 -9.63
CA TYR A 93 -8.76 -5.31 -9.89
C TYR A 93 -8.69 -6.79 -10.23
N LYS A 94 -7.93 -7.14 -11.25
CA LYS A 94 -7.67 -8.52 -11.61
C LYS A 94 -6.31 -8.89 -11.11
N LYS A 95 -6.28 -9.77 -10.13
CA LYS A 95 -5.08 -9.98 -9.36
C LYS A 95 -3.91 -10.52 -10.17
N ASP A 96 -4.16 -11.21 -11.26
CA ASP A 96 -3.05 -11.78 -12.00
C ASP A 96 -2.30 -10.75 -12.82
N ALA A 97 -2.69 -9.50 -12.73
CA ALA A 97 -1.97 -8.47 -13.46
C ALA A 97 -0.66 -8.08 -12.81
N ILE A 98 -0.40 -8.47 -11.57
CA ILE A 98 0.80 -8.05 -10.88
C ILE A 98 1.61 -9.25 -10.49
N GLN A 99 2.90 -9.18 -10.79
CA GLN A 99 3.83 -10.24 -10.46
C GLN A 99 4.96 -9.63 -9.66
N TYR A 100 5.27 -10.25 -8.52
CA TYR A 100 6.41 -9.86 -7.73
C TYR A 100 7.51 -10.89 -7.91
N GLY A 101 8.73 -10.50 -7.60
CA GLY A 101 9.83 -11.43 -7.66
C GLY A 101 9.64 -12.57 -6.69
N THR A 102 9.84 -13.79 -7.18
CA THR A 102 9.60 -14.95 -6.34
C THR A 102 10.65 -15.10 -5.26
N ASP A 103 11.85 -14.54 -5.45
CA ASP A 103 12.90 -14.67 -4.45
C ASP A 103 12.54 -14.00 -3.15
N TRP A 104 11.63 -13.03 -3.18
CA TRP A 104 11.28 -12.27 -2.00
C TRP A 104 9.99 -12.77 -1.34
N TYR A 105 9.34 -13.70 -1.99
CA TYR A 105 8.06 -14.21 -1.49
C TYR A 105 8.29 -15.08 -0.27
N ILE A 106 7.49 -14.89 0.76
CA ILE A 106 7.57 -15.69 1.97
C ILE A 106 6.42 -16.68 2.03
N LEU A 107 5.21 -16.16 2.02
CA LEU A 107 4.05 -17.02 2.19
C LEU A 107 2.79 -16.27 1.82
N SER A 108 1.74 -17.04 1.60
CA SER A 108 0.39 -16.52 1.50
C SER A 108 -0.37 -16.96 2.73
N GLU A 109 -1.19 -16.09 3.24
CA GLU A 109 -1.96 -16.42 4.42
C GLU A 109 -3.33 -15.81 4.29
N LYS A 110 -4.36 -16.54 4.72
CA LYS A 110 -5.70 -16.02 4.71
C LYS A 110 -5.92 -15.30 6.03
N LEU A 111 -6.07 -14.00 5.99
CA LEU A 111 -6.31 -13.20 7.17
C LEU A 111 -7.70 -12.60 7.07
N SER A 112 -8.55 -12.93 8.02
CA SER A 112 -9.92 -12.42 8.07
C SER A 112 -10.63 -12.58 6.72
N GLY A 113 -10.38 -13.72 6.07
CA GLY A 113 -11.06 -14.03 4.83
C GLY A 113 -10.41 -13.55 3.56
N SER A 114 -9.35 -12.77 3.66
CA SER A 114 -8.64 -12.26 2.49
C SER A 114 -7.31 -12.96 2.34
N ASN A 115 -6.93 -13.24 1.09
CA ASN A 115 -5.63 -13.79 0.81
C ASN A 115 -4.61 -12.68 0.80
N VAL A 116 -3.60 -12.79 1.64
CA VAL A 116 -2.56 -11.80 1.78
C VAL A 116 -1.23 -12.46 1.45
N GLN A 117 -0.48 -11.83 0.58
CA GLN A 117 0.84 -12.32 0.21
C GLN A 117 1.89 -11.51 0.95
N PHE A 118 2.87 -12.20 1.49
CA PHE A 118 3.92 -11.55 2.25
C PHE A 118 5.25 -11.75 1.56
N TYR A 119 6.04 -10.70 1.54
CA TYR A 119 7.36 -10.68 0.92
C TYR A 119 8.36 -10.15 1.92
N ARG A 120 9.59 -10.55 1.75
CA ARG A 120 10.67 -10.04 2.58
C ARG A 120 11.88 -9.73 1.72
N LYS A 121 12.48 -8.59 1.94
CA LYS A 121 13.75 -8.24 1.32
C LYS A 121 14.61 -7.54 2.35
N GLU A 122 15.76 -8.14 2.66
CA GLU A 122 16.65 -7.61 3.67
C GLU A 122 15.90 -7.49 4.99
N ASP A 123 15.78 -6.31 5.55
CA ASP A 123 15.11 -6.15 6.83
C ASP A 123 13.72 -5.56 6.69
N MET A 124 13.13 -5.63 5.50
CA MET A 124 11.80 -5.08 5.28
C MET A 124 10.83 -6.18 4.89
N TYR A 125 9.58 -5.99 5.29
CA TYR A 125 8.49 -6.88 4.94
C TYR A 125 7.44 -6.11 4.19
N GLU A 126 6.76 -6.79 3.28
CA GLU A 126 5.67 -6.21 2.54
C GLU A 126 4.48 -7.15 2.56
N ALA A 127 3.29 -6.60 2.78
CA ALA A 127 2.04 -7.34 2.65
C ALA A 127 1.28 -6.77 1.46
N PHE A 128 0.70 -7.66 0.66
CA PHE A 128 -0.04 -7.25 -0.51
C PHE A 128 -1.35 -8.02 -0.57
N PHE A 129 -2.43 -7.29 -0.80
CA PHE A 129 -3.73 -7.92 -1.01
C PHE A 129 -4.60 -6.98 -1.82
N SER A 130 -5.71 -7.50 -2.33
CA SER A 130 -6.65 -6.69 -3.09
C SER A 130 -8.05 -6.88 -2.55
N LYS A 131 -8.87 -5.87 -2.73
CA LYS A 131 -10.28 -5.94 -2.36
C LYS A 131 -11.04 -4.97 -3.25
N GLY A 132 -12.00 -5.50 -4.02
CA GLY A 132 -12.77 -4.66 -4.91
C GLY A 132 -11.90 -4.00 -5.94
N LYS A 133 -11.99 -2.69 -6.03
CA LYS A 133 -11.23 -1.92 -7.00
C LYS A 133 -9.85 -1.53 -6.51
N CYS A 134 -9.47 -1.96 -5.34
CA CYS A 134 -8.24 -1.45 -4.71
C CYS A 134 -7.23 -2.55 -4.52
N THR A 135 -5.96 -2.19 -4.61
CA THR A 135 -4.89 -3.03 -4.12
C THR A 135 -4.19 -2.29 -2.99
N TYR A 136 -3.70 -3.06 -2.05
CA TYR A 136 -3.08 -2.52 -0.83
C TYR A 136 -1.70 -3.13 -0.67
N SER A 137 -0.73 -2.27 -0.44
CA SER A 137 0.64 -2.68 -0.19
C SER A 137 1.11 -1.98 1.06
N ILE A 138 1.58 -2.74 2.04
CA ILE A 138 2.08 -2.19 3.29
C ILE A 138 3.49 -2.68 3.48
N ILE A 139 4.43 -1.74 3.61
CA ILE A 139 5.85 -2.05 3.75
C ILE A 139 6.34 -1.52 5.09
N THR A 140 7.09 -2.32 5.81
CA THR A 140 7.61 -1.88 7.09
C THR A 140 8.94 -2.56 7.36
N ASN A 141 9.80 -1.88 8.14
CA ASN A 141 11.00 -2.50 8.68
C ASN A 141 10.79 -2.96 10.12
N ASP A 142 9.55 -2.93 10.60
CA ASP A 142 9.20 -3.52 11.87
C ASP A 142 9.02 -5.02 11.68
N GLN A 143 8.50 -5.71 12.66
CA GLN A 143 8.40 -7.16 12.62
C GLN A 143 7.19 -7.60 11.83
N ILE A 144 7.25 -8.82 11.30
CA ILE A 144 6.17 -9.31 10.47
C ILE A 144 4.88 -9.49 11.28
N GLU A 145 4.99 -9.80 12.57
CA GLU A 145 3.79 -9.91 13.40
C GLU A 145 3.07 -8.58 13.51
N THR A 146 3.83 -7.49 13.57
CA THR A 146 3.24 -6.17 13.58
C THR A 146 2.53 -5.91 12.26
N LEU A 147 3.17 -6.27 11.16
CA LEU A 147 2.56 -6.09 9.85
C LEU A 147 1.26 -6.85 9.73
N LYS A 148 1.21 -8.08 10.23
CA LYS A 148 -0.01 -8.86 10.18
C LYS A 148 -1.14 -8.21 10.97
N LYS A 149 -0.83 -7.65 12.11
CA LYS A 149 -1.85 -6.98 12.91
C LYS A 149 -2.42 -5.76 12.19
N ILE A 150 -1.55 -5.04 11.49
CA ILE A 150 -1.99 -3.88 10.72
C ILE A 150 -2.95 -4.31 9.63
N VAL A 151 -2.59 -5.38 8.90
CA VAL A 151 -3.42 -5.87 7.82
C VAL A 151 -4.78 -6.35 8.34
N ILE A 152 -4.76 -7.09 9.44
CA ILE A 152 -6.00 -7.60 10.01
C ILE A 152 -6.91 -6.43 10.40
N GLY A 153 -6.35 -5.40 11.00
CA GLY A 153 -7.13 -4.23 11.37
C GLY A 153 -7.78 -3.57 10.17
N MET A 154 -7.05 -3.50 9.05
CA MET A 154 -7.63 -2.91 7.86
C MET A 154 -8.78 -3.74 7.32
N ILE A 155 -8.60 -5.05 7.26
CA ILE A 155 -9.59 -5.92 6.64
C ILE A 155 -10.83 -6.05 7.51
N GLU A 156 -10.65 -6.14 8.82
CA GLU A 156 -11.78 -6.41 9.71
C GLU A 156 -12.65 -5.18 9.94
N THR A 157 -12.17 -4.01 9.56
CA THR A 157 -12.97 -2.82 9.73
C THR A 157 -14.21 -2.82 8.85
N LYS A 158 -14.14 -3.52 7.74
CA LYS A 158 -15.29 -3.61 6.82
C LYS A 158 -15.97 -4.97 6.88
#